data_bdd9076f16b93d5ff8182957b5a38a93
#
_entry.id   bdd9076f16b93d5ff8182957b5a38a93
#
_cell.length_a   1.000
_cell.length_b   1.000
_cell.length_c   1.000
_cell.angle_alpha   90.00
_cell.angle_beta   90.00
_cell.angle_gamma   90.00
#
_symmetry.space_group_name_H-M   'P 1'
#
loop_
_entity.id
_entity.type
_entity.pdbx_description
1 polymer ?
#
loop_
_entity_poly.entity_id
_entity_poly.type
_entity_poly.pdbx_seq_one_letter_code
_entity_poly.pdbx_strand_id
1 'polypeptide(L)'
;MTYFSKFLINPQRRGARKLLSSPQALHAAVMATNPPDIKNEDGRILWRLDITGHQYVLYVLSPEKPDFSALAEQAGWNTRQGESAHYGRLLAKLENGQEWGFRLAANPVKRQVKSGKTWPHVTPVQQSAWLRERASQWGFEIIPAEGQELEDAPTVTGRHDLSFSRRDTGGHVGRVALRKAQFDGALRITDVELFRKALVNGMGRGKAYGMG
;
A
#
# COMPACT_ATOMS: atom_id res chain seq x y z
N MET A 1 -6.30 16.66 8.42
CA MET A 1 -5.15 16.06 9.16
C MET A 1 -4.98 14.64 8.65
N THR A 2 -3.80 14.02 8.80
CA THR A 2 -3.60 12.64 8.34
C THR A 2 -2.94 11.84 9.45
N TYR A 3 -3.45 10.62 9.68
CA TYR A 3 -2.94 9.70 10.71
C TYR A 3 -2.27 8.50 10.05
N PHE A 4 -1.13 8.10 10.57
CA PHE A 4 -0.50 6.84 10.27
C PHE A 4 -0.67 5.90 11.46
N SER A 5 -1.27 4.75 11.21
CA SER A 5 -1.68 3.83 12.26
C SER A 5 -1.12 2.44 12.02
N LYS A 6 -0.91 1.71 13.12
CA LYS A 6 -0.39 0.36 13.15
C LYS A 6 -1.32 -0.52 13.98
N PHE A 7 -1.72 -1.66 13.43
CA PHE A 7 -2.55 -2.63 14.11
C PHE A 7 -1.96 -4.05 13.96
N LEU A 8 -1.88 -4.78 15.07
CA LEU A 8 -1.37 -6.15 15.08
C LEU A 8 -2.51 -7.15 14.95
N ILE A 9 -2.53 -7.90 13.85
CA ILE A 9 -3.49 -8.97 13.61
C ILE A 9 -3.01 -10.25 14.29
N ASN A 10 -3.94 -10.92 15.00
CA ASN A 10 -3.71 -12.23 15.56
C ASN A 10 -4.18 -13.33 14.58
N PRO A 11 -3.28 -14.01 13.85
CA PRO A 11 -3.66 -15.00 12.84
C PRO A 11 -4.34 -16.24 13.41
N GLN A 12 -4.27 -16.47 14.74
CA GLN A 12 -4.93 -17.59 15.40
C GLN A 12 -6.45 -17.40 15.51
N ARG A 13 -6.94 -16.15 15.48
CA ARG A 13 -8.37 -15.88 15.54
C ARG A 13 -9.08 -16.25 14.24
N ARG A 14 -10.27 -16.86 14.36
CA ARG A 14 -11.11 -17.20 13.20
C ARG A 14 -11.45 -15.98 12.34
N GLY A 15 -11.76 -14.83 12.97
CA GLY A 15 -12.03 -13.57 12.28
C GLY A 15 -10.81 -13.09 11.49
N ALA A 16 -9.61 -13.14 12.07
CA ALA A 16 -8.38 -12.78 11.39
C ALA A 16 -8.14 -13.63 10.14
N ARG A 17 -8.30 -14.96 10.24
CA ARG A 17 -8.14 -15.87 9.09
C ARG A 17 -9.08 -15.52 7.94
N LYS A 18 -10.34 -15.15 8.25
CA LYS A 18 -11.30 -14.68 7.24
C LYS A 18 -10.83 -13.40 6.55
N LEU A 19 -10.30 -12.44 7.31
CA LEU A 19 -9.77 -11.17 6.74
C LEU A 19 -8.52 -11.42 5.91
N LEU A 20 -7.59 -12.23 6.39
CA LEU A 20 -6.32 -12.52 5.72
C LEU A 20 -6.50 -13.33 4.42
N SER A 21 -7.57 -14.12 4.31
CA SER A 21 -7.85 -14.91 3.11
C SER A 21 -8.46 -14.10 1.95
N SER A 22 -8.92 -12.86 2.20
CA SER A 22 -9.59 -12.04 1.19
C SER A 22 -9.16 -10.58 1.28
N PRO A 23 -8.43 -10.05 0.28
CA PRO A 23 -8.09 -8.63 0.22
C PRO A 23 -9.31 -7.71 0.26
N GLN A 24 -10.44 -8.17 -0.28
CA GLN A 24 -11.70 -7.42 -0.23
C GLN A 24 -12.28 -7.36 1.19
N ALA A 25 -12.25 -8.49 1.92
CA ALA A 25 -12.71 -8.53 3.31
C ALA A 25 -11.82 -7.65 4.21
N LEU A 26 -10.51 -7.70 4.02
CA LEU A 26 -9.58 -6.86 4.76
C LEU A 26 -9.78 -5.37 4.42
N HIS A 27 -9.99 -5.04 3.14
CA HIS A 27 -10.33 -3.67 2.73
C HIS A 27 -11.61 -3.17 3.41
N ALA A 28 -12.69 -3.97 3.39
CA ALA A 28 -13.93 -3.60 4.06
C ALA A 28 -13.75 -3.40 5.58
N ALA A 29 -12.95 -4.25 6.23
CA ALA A 29 -12.64 -4.10 7.64
C ALA A 29 -11.83 -2.82 7.93
N VAL A 30 -10.86 -2.47 7.07
CA VAL A 30 -10.10 -1.21 7.18
C VAL A 30 -11.02 0.00 6.97
N MET A 31 -11.89 -0.04 5.96
CA MET A 31 -12.83 1.06 5.75
C MET A 31 -13.75 1.28 6.95
N ALA A 32 -14.19 0.20 7.59
CA ALA A 32 -15.06 0.25 8.79
C ALA A 32 -14.36 0.82 10.04
N THR A 33 -13.03 0.97 10.06
CA THR A 33 -12.32 1.66 11.15
C THR A 33 -12.40 3.17 11.07
N ASN A 34 -12.96 3.71 9.99
CA ASN A 34 -13.07 5.15 9.75
C ASN A 34 -14.55 5.55 9.62
N PRO A 35 -14.90 6.81 9.89
CA PRO A 35 -16.25 7.31 9.67
C PRO A 35 -16.73 7.08 8.22
N PRO A 36 -18.03 6.75 8.02
CA PRO A 36 -18.55 6.41 6.70
C PRO A 36 -18.65 7.60 5.73
N ASP A 37 -18.58 8.81 6.24
CA ASP A 37 -18.74 10.08 5.52
C ASP A 37 -17.43 10.71 5.08
N ILE A 38 -16.29 10.03 5.27
CA ILE A 38 -15.01 10.51 4.74
C ILE A 38 -15.08 10.61 3.21
N LYS A 39 -15.01 11.84 2.71
CA LYS A 39 -14.97 12.13 1.28
C LYS A 39 -13.55 11.92 0.73
N ASN A 40 -13.46 11.57 -0.56
CA ASN A 40 -12.16 11.47 -1.24
C ASN A 40 -11.37 12.79 -1.26
N GLU A 41 -12.04 13.91 -1.09
CA GLU A 41 -11.44 15.26 -0.98
C GLU A 41 -10.65 15.44 0.32
N ASP A 42 -11.05 14.75 1.40
CA ASP A 42 -10.38 14.78 2.70
C ASP A 42 -9.10 13.93 2.73
N GLY A 43 -8.87 13.15 1.69
CA GLY A 43 -7.76 12.22 1.55
C GLY A 43 -8.23 10.78 1.36
N ARG A 44 -7.28 9.90 1.08
CA ARG A 44 -7.57 8.47 0.85
C ARG A 44 -7.20 7.63 2.06
N ILE A 45 -8.03 6.63 2.33
CA ILE A 45 -7.65 5.55 3.24
C ILE A 45 -6.78 4.58 2.45
N LEU A 46 -5.49 4.51 2.85
CA LEU A 46 -4.52 3.56 2.30
C LEU A 46 -4.18 2.55 3.38
N TRP A 47 -3.86 1.33 2.96
CA TRP A 47 -3.42 0.31 3.90
C TRP A 47 -2.41 -0.63 3.28
N ARG A 48 -1.61 -1.26 4.14
CA ARG A 48 -0.68 -2.32 3.77
C ARG A 48 -0.60 -3.35 4.88
N LEU A 49 -0.60 -4.61 4.50
CA LEU A 49 -0.34 -5.73 5.39
C LEU A 49 1.08 -6.23 5.17
N ASP A 50 1.90 -6.14 6.20
CA ASP A 50 3.24 -6.73 6.23
C ASP A 50 3.21 -8.00 7.08
N ILE A 51 3.83 -9.07 6.55
CA ILE A 51 3.94 -10.36 7.21
C ILE A 51 5.43 -10.67 7.35
N THR A 52 5.90 -10.76 8.60
CA THR A 52 7.29 -11.10 8.89
C THR A 52 7.30 -12.21 9.95
N GLY A 53 7.64 -13.43 9.52
CA GLY A 53 7.52 -14.61 10.38
C GLY A 53 6.07 -14.81 10.85
N HIS A 54 5.85 -14.71 12.18
CA HIS A 54 4.52 -14.85 12.78
C HIS A 54 3.84 -13.51 13.08
N GLN A 55 4.46 -12.40 12.71
CA GLN A 55 3.87 -11.07 12.89
C GLN A 55 3.09 -10.63 11.65
N TYR A 56 1.84 -10.25 11.87
CA TYR A 56 0.95 -9.68 10.87
C TYR A 56 0.65 -8.24 11.28
N VAL A 57 1.24 -7.29 10.57
CA VAL A 57 1.14 -5.86 10.88
C VAL A 57 0.33 -5.18 9.78
N LEU A 58 -0.83 -4.66 10.16
CA LEU A 58 -1.64 -3.81 9.30
C LEU A 58 -1.26 -2.35 9.55
N TYR A 59 -0.77 -1.68 8.52
CA TYR A 59 -0.57 -0.24 8.50
C TYR A 59 -1.75 0.42 7.80
N VAL A 60 -2.25 1.51 8.37
CA VAL A 60 -3.36 2.30 7.81
C VAL A 60 -2.96 3.76 7.80
N LEU A 61 -3.13 4.41 6.66
CA LEU A 61 -3.09 5.85 6.51
C LEU A 61 -4.51 6.35 6.28
N SER A 62 -4.96 7.33 7.05
CA SER A 62 -6.33 7.84 6.97
C SER A 62 -6.40 9.33 7.30
N PRO A 63 -7.40 10.07 6.76
CA PRO A 63 -7.62 11.47 7.08
C PRO A 63 -7.93 11.70 8.56
N GLU A 64 -8.64 10.75 9.17
CA GLU A 64 -9.00 10.78 10.59
C GLU A 64 -8.35 9.64 11.36
N LYS A 65 -8.32 9.77 12.69
CA LYS A 65 -7.81 8.71 13.56
C LYS A 65 -8.76 7.50 13.50
N PRO A 66 -8.29 6.33 13.03
CA PRO A 66 -9.15 5.16 12.92
C PRO A 66 -9.53 4.60 14.28
N ASP A 67 -10.76 4.10 14.40
CA ASP A 67 -11.21 3.30 15.54
C ASP A 67 -11.02 1.81 15.24
N PHE A 68 -10.07 1.19 15.93
CA PHE A 68 -9.75 -0.23 15.77
C PHE A 68 -10.56 -1.14 16.70
N SER A 69 -11.52 -0.66 17.49
CA SER A 69 -12.21 -1.45 18.51
C SER A 69 -12.87 -2.70 17.93
N ALA A 70 -13.69 -2.56 16.89
CA ALA A 70 -14.34 -3.69 16.23
C ALA A 70 -13.35 -4.65 15.56
N LEU A 71 -12.29 -4.10 14.96
CA LEU A 71 -11.23 -4.90 14.34
C LEU A 71 -10.42 -5.66 15.39
N ALA A 72 -10.18 -5.07 16.57
CA ALA A 72 -9.49 -5.70 17.69
C ALA A 72 -10.29 -6.89 18.26
N GLU A 73 -11.61 -6.74 18.41
CA GLU A 73 -12.49 -7.84 18.80
C GLU A 73 -12.49 -8.97 17.78
N GLN A 74 -12.53 -8.64 16.50
CA GLN A 74 -12.59 -9.64 15.43
C GLN A 74 -11.26 -10.35 15.18
N ALA A 75 -10.15 -9.59 15.17
CA ALA A 75 -8.87 -10.05 14.61
C ALA A 75 -7.63 -9.63 15.40
N GLY A 76 -7.78 -8.89 16.50
CA GLY A 76 -6.66 -8.33 17.25
C GLY A 76 -6.18 -9.23 18.39
N TRP A 77 -5.25 -8.69 19.17
CA TRP A 77 -4.77 -9.26 20.43
C TRP A 77 -5.48 -8.56 21.58
N ASN A 78 -5.86 -9.31 22.62
CA ASN A 78 -6.59 -8.75 23.79
C ASN A 78 -5.80 -7.67 24.53
N THR A 79 -4.47 -7.74 24.47
CA THR A 79 -3.56 -6.86 25.20
C THR A 79 -2.96 -5.76 24.35
N ARG A 80 -3.28 -5.69 23.05
CA ARG A 80 -2.70 -4.72 22.10
C ARG A 80 -3.78 -4.08 21.26
N GLN A 81 -4.01 -2.82 21.52
CA GLN A 81 -4.84 -1.96 20.69
C GLN A 81 -4.03 -1.39 19.51
N GLY A 82 -4.72 -0.84 18.52
CA GLY A 82 -4.06 -0.11 17.44
C GLY A 82 -3.41 1.17 17.95
N GLU A 83 -2.27 1.52 17.37
CA GLU A 83 -1.51 2.72 17.64
C GLU A 83 -1.66 3.69 16.47
N SER A 84 -1.83 4.99 16.75
CA SER A 84 -1.96 6.03 15.74
C SER A 84 -1.07 7.22 16.05
N ALA A 85 -0.43 7.79 15.02
CA ALA A 85 0.38 8.99 15.13
C ALA A 85 -0.03 10.00 14.05
N HIS A 86 0.15 11.28 14.32
CA HIS A 86 -0.04 12.34 13.34
C HIS A 86 1.05 12.25 12.25
N TYR A 87 0.65 11.88 11.04
CA TYR A 87 1.56 11.71 9.91
C TYR A 87 2.19 13.03 9.44
N GLY A 88 1.48 14.13 9.63
CA GLY A 88 1.98 15.47 9.30
C GLY A 88 3.33 15.81 9.96
N ARG A 89 3.63 15.23 11.13
CA ARG A 89 4.94 15.42 11.78
C ARG A 89 6.10 14.83 10.97
N LEU A 90 5.87 13.69 10.31
CA LEU A 90 6.86 13.11 9.40
C LEU A 90 6.92 13.92 8.11
N LEU A 91 5.77 14.21 7.52
CA LEU A 91 5.70 14.95 6.26
C LEU A 91 6.39 16.32 6.35
N ALA A 92 6.26 17.02 7.48
CA ALA A 92 6.89 18.32 7.70
C ALA A 92 8.43 18.25 7.76
N LYS A 93 9.01 17.08 8.06
CA LYS A 93 10.47 16.88 8.13
C LYS A 93 11.08 16.45 6.81
N LEU A 94 10.27 16.18 5.80
CA LEU A 94 10.77 15.77 4.49
C LEU A 94 11.30 16.99 3.75
N GLU A 95 12.48 16.84 3.14
CA GLU A 95 13.18 17.88 2.37
C GLU A 95 13.79 17.27 1.11
N ASN A 96 14.01 18.11 0.10
CA ASN A 96 14.71 17.70 -1.11
C ASN A 96 16.14 17.25 -0.79
N GLY A 97 16.61 16.21 -1.47
CA GLY A 97 17.94 15.64 -1.29
C GLY A 97 18.04 14.60 -0.16
N GLN A 98 17.03 14.47 0.70
CA GLN A 98 17.03 13.41 1.72
C GLN A 98 16.93 12.02 1.09
N GLU A 99 17.64 11.07 1.69
CA GLU A 99 17.65 9.67 1.31
C GLU A 99 16.91 8.82 2.33
N TRP A 100 16.06 7.91 1.84
CA TRP A 100 15.23 7.06 2.68
C TRP A 100 15.22 5.62 2.16
N GLY A 101 15.33 4.67 3.07
CA GLY A 101 14.93 3.28 2.78
C GLY A 101 13.40 3.20 2.63
N PHE A 102 12.92 2.47 1.63
CA PHE A 102 11.49 2.33 1.40
C PHE A 102 11.05 0.90 1.15
N ARG A 103 9.78 0.63 1.43
CA ARG A 103 9.05 -0.55 0.99
C ARG A 103 7.75 -0.09 0.31
N LEU A 104 7.56 -0.49 -0.93
CA LEU A 104 6.37 -0.22 -1.71
C LEU A 104 5.75 -1.54 -2.19
N ALA A 105 4.44 -1.70 -1.97
CA ALA A 105 3.66 -2.75 -2.62
C ALA A 105 2.83 -2.11 -3.73
N ALA A 106 2.98 -2.56 -4.97
CA ALA A 106 2.27 -1.99 -6.11
C ALA A 106 1.80 -3.05 -7.10
N ASN A 107 0.94 -2.65 -8.03
CA ASN A 107 0.54 -3.44 -9.20
C ASN A 107 1.20 -2.85 -10.45
N PRO A 108 2.40 -3.32 -10.84
CA PRO A 108 3.10 -2.80 -12.01
C PRO A 108 2.39 -3.22 -13.29
N VAL A 109 1.79 -2.25 -13.96
CA VAL A 109 1.03 -2.48 -15.20
C VAL A 109 1.38 -1.46 -16.27
N LYS A 110 1.27 -1.89 -17.53
CA LYS A 110 1.38 -1.04 -18.72
C LYS A 110 0.04 -0.99 -19.43
N ARG A 111 -0.42 0.20 -19.78
CA ARG A 111 -1.59 0.39 -20.63
C ARG A 111 -1.16 0.33 -22.10
N GLN A 112 -1.78 -0.55 -22.87
CA GLN A 112 -1.56 -0.61 -24.30
C GLN A 112 -2.38 0.50 -24.99
N VAL A 113 -1.71 1.39 -25.70
CA VAL A 113 -2.33 2.58 -26.30
C VAL A 113 -3.43 2.19 -27.29
N LYS A 114 -3.17 1.21 -28.18
CA LYS A 114 -4.10 0.82 -29.25
C LYS A 114 -5.38 0.14 -28.73
N SER A 115 -5.31 -0.71 -27.73
CA SER A 115 -6.46 -1.49 -27.23
C SER A 115 -7.06 -0.95 -25.92
N GLY A 116 -6.41 0.01 -25.27
CA GLY A 116 -6.78 0.48 -23.93
C GLY A 116 -6.63 -0.57 -22.84
N LYS A 117 -6.27 -1.81 -23.18
CA LYS A 117 -6.09 -2.91 -22.21
C LYS A 117 -4.86 -2.70 -21.34
N THR A 118 -4.96 -3.18 -20.13
CA THR A 118 -3.88 -3.11 -19.13
C THR A 118 -3.22 -4.48 -19.02
N TRP A 119 -1.90 -4.53 -19.17
CA TRP A 119 -1.09 -5.74 -19.06
C TRP A 119 -0.17 -5.65 -17.85
N PRO A 120 -0.03 -6.71 -17.04
CA PRO A 120 0.90 -6.73 -15.93
C PRO A 120 2.34 -6.89 -16.42
N HIS A 121 3.28 -6.23 -15.75
CA HIS A 121 4.70 -6.57 -15.85
C HIS A 121 4.96 -7.87 -15.10
N VAL A 122 5.57 -8.85 -15.76
CA VAL A 122 5.68 -10.22 -15.26
C VAL A 122 7.01 -10.49 -14.58
N THR A 123 8.11 -9.98 -15.16
CA THR A 123 9.46 -10.25 -14.64
C THR A 123 9.91 -9.21 -13.61
N PRO A 124 10.80 -9.57 -12.66
CA PRO A 124 11.36 -8.60 -11.71
C PRO A 124 11.99 -7.38 -12.39
N VAL A 125 12.77 -7.62 -13.47
CA VAL A 125 13.41 -6.54 -14.25
C VAL A 125 12.38 -5.56 -14.81
N GLN A 126 11.30 -6.06 -15.41
CA GLN A 126 10.21 -5.19 -15.91
C GLN A 126 9.51 -4.43 -14.79
N GLN A 127 9.35 -5.06 -13.62
CA GLN A 127 8.71 -4.46 -12.46
C GLN A 127 9.59 -3.35 -11.86
N SER A 128 10.89 -3.59 -11.70
CA SER A 128 11.84 -2.57 -11.23
C SER A 128 11.94 -1.40 -12.20
N ALA A 129 12.02 -1.67 -13.51
CA ALA A 129 11.99 -0.63 -14.53
C ALA A 129 10.70 0.21 -14.47
N TRP A 130 9.53 -0.44 -14.26
CA TRP A 130 8.25 0.26 -14.08
C TRP A 130 8.27 1.26 -12.93
N LEU A 131 8.91 0.93 -11.82
CA LEU A 131 9.00 1.85 -10.68
C LEU A 131 9.99 3.00 -10.95
N ARG A 132 11.18 2.69 -11.50
CA ARG A 132 12.15 3.73 -11.88
C ARG A 132 11.59 4.77 -12.84
N GLU A 133 10.91 4.31 -13.91
CA GLU A 133 10.28 5.20 -14.92
C GLU A 133 9.22 6.14 -14.32
N ARG A 134 8.65 5.80 -13.16
CA ARG A 134 7.58 6.56 -12.52
C ARG A 134 8.00 7.31 -11.28
N ALA A 135 9.17 7.04 -10.76
CA ALA A 135 9.65 7.63 -9.51
C ALA A 135 9.61 9.17 -9.54
N SER A 136 10.04 9.78 -10.65
CA SER A 136 10.03 11.24 -10.82
C SER A 136 8.62 11.86 -10.75
N GLN A 137 7.58 11.12 -11.21
CA GLN A 137 6.19 11.59 -11.12
C GLN A 137 5.69 11.65 -9.67
N TRP A 138 6.38 10.97 -8.76
CA TRP A 138 6.09 10.93 -7.33
C TRP A 138 7.12 11.69 -6.49
N GLY A 139 8.01 12.47 -7.14
CA GLY A 139 8.95 13.36 -6.50
C GLY A 139 10.19 12.69 -5.91
N PHE A 140 10.59 11.54 -6.42
CA PHE A 140 11.82 10.87 -5.98
C PHE A 140 12.55 10.17 -7.13
N GLU A 141 13.77 9.80 -6.88
CA GLU A 141 14.57 8.90 -7.71
C GLU A 141 14.99 7.67 -6.91
N ILE A 142 15.25 6.56 -7.61
CA ILE A 142 15.77 5.33 -6.99
C ILE A 142 17.28 5.45 -6.88
N ILE A 143 17.81 5.10 -5.70
CA ILE A 143 19.24 5.01 -5.45
C ILE A 143 19.60 3.53 -5.38
N PRO A 144 20.59 3.05 -6.17
CA PRO A 144 21.10 1.69 -6.01
C PRO A 144 21.82 1.54 -4.66
N ALA A 145 21.78 0.35 -4.09
CA ALA A 145 22.59 0.02 -2.94
C ALA A 145 24.10 -0.05 -3.34
N GLU A 146 24.97 -0.01 -2.35
CA GLU A 146 26.40 -0.15 -2.60
C GLU A 146 26.69 -1.47 -3.34
N GLY A 147 27.36 -1.38 -4.47
CA GLY A 147 27.65 -2.52 -5.34
C GLY A 147 26.50 -3.04 -6.20
N GLN A 148 25.34 -2.36 -6.18
CA GLN A 148 24.19 -2.69 -7.02
C GLN A 148 24.15 -1.74 -8.23
N GLU A 149 23.92 -2.32 -9.42
CA GLU A 149 23.65 -1.50 -10.61
C GLU A 149 22.25 -0.87 -10.53
N LEU A 150 22.09 0.34 -11.09
CA LEU A 150 20.80 1.04 -11.09
C LEU A 150 19.69 0.23 -11.76
N GLU A 151 20.02 -0.57 -12.75
CA GLU A 151 19.08 -1.42 -13.49
C GLU A 151 18.46 -2.51 -12.61
N ASP A 152 19.16 -2.94 -11.59
CA ASP A 152 18.72 -3.94 -10.62
C ASP A 152 17.99 -3.33 -9.41
N ALA A 153 18.02 -2.00 -9.28
CA ALA A 153 17.29 -1.27 -8.23
C ALA A 153 15.92 -0.78 -8.72
N PRO A 154 14.88 -0.76 -7.84
CA PRO A 154 14.85 -1.38 -6.51
C PRO A 154 14.71 -2.90 -6.61
N THR A 155 15.03 -3.60 -5.54
CA THR A 155 14.89 -5.06 -5.48
C THR A 155 13.41 -5.46 -5.37
N VAL A 156 12.98 -6.42 -6.19
CA VAL A 156 11.66 -7.04 -6.07
C VAL A 156 11.74 -8.19 -5.06
N THR A 157 11.26 -7.95 -3.84
CA THR A 157 11.38 -8.89 -2.70
C THR A 157 10.15 -9.78 -2.51
N GLY A 158 9.04 -9.49 -3.20
CA GLY A 158 7.84 -10.30 -3.13
C GLY A 158 6.97 -10.15 -4.38
N ARG A 159 6.33 -11.25 -4.79
CA ARG A 159 5.39 -11.27 -5.91
C ARG A 159 4.23 -12.19 -5.59
N HIS A 160 3.00 -11.68 -5.74
CA HIS A 160 1.78 -12.44 -5.47
C HIS A 160 0.72 -12.14 -6.53
N ASP A 161 0.17 -13.19 -7.13
CA ASP A 161 -0.98 -13.07 -8.01
C ASP A 161 -2.25 -13.17 -7.15
N LEU A 162 -3.04 -12.09 -7.15
CA LEU A 162 -4.31 -12.02 -6.46
C LEU A 162 -5.42 -12.25 -7.47
N SER A 163 -6.30 -13.21 -7.20
CA SER A 163 -7.48 -13.46 -8.03
C SER A 163 -8.69 -13.68 -7.12
N PHE A 164 -9.67 -12.81 -7.25
CA PHE A 164 -10.89 -12.88 -6.44
C PHE A 164 -12.09 -12.33 -7.22
N SER A 165 -13.29 -12.71 -6.80
CA SER A 165 -14.52 -12.17 -7.34
C SER A 165 -14.87 -10.85 -6.66
N ARG A 166 -15.27 -9.86 -7.44
CA ARG A 166 -15.79 -8.58 -6.95
C ARG A 166 -17.20 -8.38 -7.49
N ARG A 167 -18.13 -8.04 -6.60
CA ARG A 167 -19.45 -7.59 -6.99
C ARG A 167 -19.42 -6.07 -7.17
N ASP A 168 -19.89 -5.57 -8.31
CA ASP A 168 -20.03 -4.14 -8.57
C ASP A 168 -21.31 -3.60 -7.92
N THR A 169 -21.53 -2.29 -8.03
CA THR A 169 -22.73 -1.61 -7.52
C THR A 169 -24.00 -2.04 -8.23
N GLY A 170 -23.91 -2.60 -9.43
CA GLY A 170 -25.02 -3.18 -10.21
C GLY A 170 -25.29 -4.66 -9.90
N GLY A 171 -24.55 -5.26 -8.94
CA GLY A 171 -24.71 -6.66 -8.56
C GLY A 171 -23.97 -7.67 -9.44
N HIS A 172 -23.29 -7.24 -10.51
CA HIS A 172 -22.54 -8.13 -11.38
C HIS A 172 -21.27 -8.63 -10.69
N VAL A 173 -21.00 -9.91 -10.82
CA VAL A 173 -19.79 -10.53 -10.28
C VAL A 173 -18.72 -10.57 -11.36
N GLY A 174 -17.71 -9.71 -11.22
CA GLY A 174 -16.53 -9.70 -12.07
C GLY A 174 -15.34 -10.35 -11.38
N ARG A 175 -14.46 -10.98 -12.15
CA ARG A 175 -13.18 -11.50 -11.65
C ARG A 175 -12.14 -10.39 -11.69
N VAL A 176 -11.50 -10.12 -10.56
CA VAL A 176 -10.35 -9.21 -10.43
C VAL A 176 -9.09 -10.05 -10.38
N ALA A 177 -8.15 -9.77 -11.28
CA ALA A 177 -6.82 -10.36 -11.28
C ALA A 177 -5.80 -9.22 -11.17
N LEU A 178 -4.96 -9.28 -10.14
CA LEU A 178 -3.94 -8.28 -9.87
C LEU A 178 -2.60 -8.98 -9.61
N ARG A 179 -1.52 -8.41 -10.09
CA ARG A 179 -0.17 -8.87 -9.77
C ARG A 179 0.47 -7.88 -8.80
N LYS A 180 0.53 -8.26 -7.54
CA LYS A 180 1.20 -7.49 -6.50
C LYS A 180 2.70 -7.76 -6.55
N ALA A 181 3.50 -6.71 -6.69
CA ALA A 181 4.95 -6.75 -6.48
C ALA A 181 5.29 -5.92 -5.23
N GLN A 182 6.23 -6.40 -4.45
CA GLN A 182 6.84 -5.66 -3.35
C GLN A 182 8.24 -5.25 -3.75
N PHE A 183 8.53 -3.97 -3.56
CA PHE A 183 9.82 -3.36 -3.84
C PHE A 183 10.44 -2.90 -2.53
N ASP A 184 11.69 -3.24 -2.31
CA ASP A 184 12.52 -2.73 -1.23
C ASP A 184 13.75 -2.04 -1.85
N GLY A 185 14.15 -0.90 -1.32
CA GLY A 185 15.27 -0.13 -1.85
C GLY A 185 15.49 1.18 -1.13
N ALA A 186 16.32 2.03 -1.71
CA ALA A 186 16.55 3.39 -1.27
C ALA A 186 16.07 4.39 -2.34
N LEU A 187 15.63 5.55 -1.88
CA LEU A 187 15.20 6.66 -2.72
C LEU A 187 15.82 7.96 -2.25
N ARG A 188 15.98 8.93 -3.17
CA ARG A 188 16.29 10.32 -2.85
C ARG A 188 15.13 11.20 -3.27
N ILE A 189 14.70 12.10 -2.37
CA ILE A 189 13.62 13.05 -2.64
C ILE A 189 14.13 14.11 -3.62
N THR A 190 13.48 14.23 -4.78
CA THR A 190 13.81 15.23 -5.81
C THR A 190 12.82 16.39 -5.85
N ASP A 191 11.55 16.12 -5.47
CA ASP A 191 10.48 17.11 -5.30
C ASP A 191 9.65 16.73 -4.07
N VAL A 192 9.85 17.45 -2.98
CA VAL A 192 9.22 17.15 -1.69
C VAL A 192 7.71 17.30 -1.71
N GLU A 193 7.16 18.22 -2.52
CA GLU A 193 5.72 18.42 -2.58
C GLU A 193 5.03 17.30 -3.37
N LEU A 194 5.61 16.84 -4.47
CA LEU A 194 5.14 15.66 -5.19
C LEU A 194 5.27 14.42 -4.33
N PHE A 195 6.37 14.29 -3.57
CA PHE A 195 6.60 13.14 -2.69
C PHE A 195 5.59 13.09 -1.53
N ARG A 196 5.33 14.22 -0.87
CA ARG A 196 4.28 14.34 0.16
C ARG A 196 2.90 13.93 -0.38
N LYS A 197 2.54 14.43 -1.57
CA LYS A 197 1.29 14.05 -2.25
C LYS A 197 1.23 12.55 -2.55
N ALA A 198 2.34 11.96 -3.02
CA ALA A 198 2.42 10.53 -3.31
C ALA A 198 2.26 9.69 -2.04
N LEU A 199 2.86 10.08 -0.93
CA LEU A 199 2.72 9.39 0.36
C LEU A 199 1.28 9.43 0.91
N VAL A 200 0.55 10.53 0.69
CA VAL A 200 -0.83 10.67 1.19
C VAL A 200 -1.85 10.02 0.25
N ASN A 201 -1.65 10.13 -1.06
CA ASN A 201 -2.60 9.63 -2.05
C ASN A 201 -2.32 8.20 -2.52
N GLY A 202 -1.15 7.67 -2.17
CA GLY A 202 -0.65 6.37 -2.61
C GLY A 202 -0.15 6.37 -4.05
N MET A 203 0.67 5.37 -4.38
CA MET A 203 1.37 5.23 -5.66
C MET A 203 0.77 4.09 -6.49
N GLY A 204 0.47 4.35 -7.76
CA GLY A 204 0.00 3.32 -8.67
C GLY A 204 -1.45 2.87 -8.48
N ARG A 205 -1.74 1.64 -8.92
CA ARG A 205 -3.07 1.01 -8.89
C ARG A 205 -3.15 -0.05 -7.80
N GLY A 206 -4.39 -0.39 -7.39
CA GLY A 206 -4.63 -1.47 -6.43
C GLY A 206 -4.68 -1.02 -4.98
N LYS A 207 -4.85 0.28 -4.71
CA LYS A 207 -4.89 0.86 -3.37
C LYS A 207 -5.94 0.23 -2.44
N ALA A 208 -7.10 -0.14 -2.99
CA ALA A 208 -8.14 -0.86 -2.26
C ALA A 208 -7.73 -2.29 -1.84
N TYR A 209 -6.58 -2.77 -2.31
CA TYR A 209 -6.10 -4.13 -2.04
C TYR A 209 -4.71 -4.16 -1.39
N GLY A 210 -4.39 -3.10 -0.63
CA GLY A 210 -3.16 -3.00 0.13
C GLY A 210 -1.91 -2.75 -0.72
N MET A 211 -2.07 -1.93 -1.74
CA MET A 211 -1.00 -1.48 -2.65
C MET A 211 -1.03 0.05 -2.77
N GLY A 212 0.15 0.68 -2.93
CA GLY A 212 0.29 2.13 -3.11
C GLY A 212 0.96 2.87 -1.98
#